data_07954199de3c9b1698c31679d25983b0
#
_entry.id   07954199de3c9b1698c31679d25983b0
#
_cell.length_a   1.000
_cell.length_b   1.000
_cell.length_c   1.000
_cell.angle_alpha   90.00
_cell.angle_beta   90.00
_cell.angle_gamma   90.00
#
_symmetry.space_group_name_H-M   'P 1'
#
loop_
_entity.id
_entity.type
_entity.pdbx_description
1 polymer ?
#
loop_
_entity_poly.entity_id
_entity_poly.type
_entity_poly.pdbx_seq_one_letter_code
_entity_poly.pdbx_strand_id
1 'polypeptide(L)'
;MATPAFLDRDDLLAAWCRVTPNTEFVERYRYELDELGEPVLNPSPSARRQIVLTDVYCHLAEHMGHGAAMSVAISTRSFGIRVPDVVWMPCDKWESFDRDNPVPFVPDLCVEVLLDSDRVQDIDRRIASYLQGGASEVIVVNHFGRVEFWGARGRRPASIFGITLPLDRMYFDGSDVSTALSVRC
;
A
#
# COMPACT_ATOMS: atom_id res chain seq x y z
N MET A 1 1.60 -27.05 22.66
CA MET A 1 2.05 -25.66 22.47
C MET A 1 0.80 -24.85 22.16
N ALA A 2 0.49 -23.82 22.96
CA ALA A 2 -0.65 -22.93 22.66
C ALA A 2 -0.28 -22.09 21.42
N THR A 3 -1.19 -22.04 20.46
CA THR A 3 -1.07 -21.10 19.33
C THR A 3 -1.09 -19.70 19.92
N PRO A 4 -0.15 -18.81 19.57
CA PRO A 4 -0.20 -17.43 20.04
C PRO A 4 -1.54 -16.81 19.62
N ALA A 5 -2.23 -16.19 20.56
CA ALA A 5 -3.46 -15.47 20.26
C ALA A 5 -3.08 -14.19 19.50
N PHE A 6 -3.73 -13.92 18.37
CA PHE A 6 -3.58 -12.65 17.66
C PHE A 6 -4.05 -11.52 18.57
N LEU A 7 -3.35 -10.39 18.50
CA LEU A 7 -3.74 -9.18 19.21
C LEU A 7 -5.08 -8.66 18.65
N ASP A 8 -5.91 -8.16 19.54
CA ASP A 8 -7.08 -7.41 19.12
C ASP A 8 -6.69 -5.99 18.64
N ARG A 9 -7.68 -5.23 18.19
CA ARG A 9 -7.43 -3.90 17.63
C ARG A 9 -6.84 -2.92 18.64
N ASP A 10 -7.32 -2.95 19.87
CA ASP A 10 -6.89 -2.00 20.90
C ASP A 10 -5.46 -2.32 21.35
N ASP A 11 -5.11 -3.59 21.44
CA ASP A 11 -3.74 -4.06 21.69
C ASP A 11 -2.79 -3.70 20.56
N LEU A 12 -3.21 -3.81 19.28
CA LEU A 12 -2.43 -3.39 18.12
C LEU A 12 -2.22 -1.88 18.10
N LEU A 13 -3.24 -1.09 18.45
CA LEU A 13 -3.11 0.37 18.56
C LEU A 13 -2.14 0.75 19.69
N ALA A 14 -2.24 0.09 20.84
CA ALA A 14 -1.30 0.30 21.94
C ALA A 14 0.15 -0.07 21.54
N ALA A 15 0.34 -1.16 20.79
CA ALA A 15 1.64 -1.53 20.25
C ALA A 15 2.17 -0.47 19.26
N TRP A 16 1.34 0.02 18.35
CA TRP A 16 1.68 1.09 17.41
C TRP A 16 2.14 2.35 18.15
N CYS A 17 1.38 2.80 19.15
CA CYS A 17 1.74 3.98 19.94
C CYS A 17 3.04 3.80 20.74
N ARG A 18 3.47 2.57 21.04
CA ARG A 18 4.77 2.33 21.71
C ARG A 18 5.94 2.44 20.73
N VAL A 19 5.74 2.03 19.47
CA VAL A 19 6.82 2.04 18.45
C VAL A 19 6.99 3.42 17.83
N THR A 20 5.89 4.14 17.59
CA THR A 20 5.88 5.44 16.90
C THR A 20 6.81 6.50 17.53
N PRO A 21 6.95 6.64 18.88
CA PRO A 21 7.86 7.60 19.46
C PRO A 21 9.34 7.25 19.33
N ASN A 22 9.67 6.05 18.89
CA ASN A 22 11.06 5.63 18.71
C ASN A 22 11.62 6.23 17.41
N THR A 23 12.30 7.38 17.53
CA THR A 23 12.87 8.15 16.43
C THR A 23 13.85 7.34 15.57
N GLU A 24 14.52 6.35 16.15
CA GLU A 24 15.45 5.49 15.43
C GLU A 24 14.74 4.61 14.39
N PHE A 25 13.52 4.17 14.69
CA PHE A 25 12.66 3.45 13.75
C PHE A 25 12.07 4.38 12.69
N VAL A 26 11.58 5.54 13.09
CA VAL A 26 10.88 6.49 12.20
C VAL A 26 11.83 7.08 11.15
N GLU A 27 13.09 7.34 11.48
CA GLU A 27 14.05 7.98 10.58
C GLU A 27 14.64 7.03 9.52
N ARG A 28 14.73 5.73 9.81
CA ARG A 28 15.43 4.76 8.95
C ARG A 28 14.55 3.77 8.24
N TYR A 29 13.36 3.47 8.80
CA TYR A 29 12.52 2.38 8.31
C TYR A 29 11.06 2.80 8.27
N ARG A 30 10.37 2.31 7.24
CA ARG A 30 8.91 2.19 7.28
C ARG A 30 8.60 0.89 8.02
N TYR A 31 7.70 0.91 8.96
CA TYR A 31 7.34 -0.27 9.71
C TYR A 31 5.84 -0.55 9.64
N GLU A 32 5.53 -1.79 9.80
CA GLU A 32 4.19 -2.34 9.99
C GLU A 32 4.18 -3.08 11.33
N LEU A 33 3.05 -3.53 11.79
CA LEU A 33 2.97 -4.47 12.90
C LEU A 33 2.33 -5.76 12.39
N ASP A 34 2.93 -6.89 12.74
CA ASP A 34 2.31 -8.17 12.48
C ASP A 34 1.11 -8.44 13.41
N GLU A 35 0.51 -9.62 13.31
CA GLU A 35 -0.62 -10.07 14.13
C GLU A 35 -0.31 -10.22 15.62
N LEU A 36 0.95 -10.22 16.00
CA LEU A 36 1.43 -10.26 17.39
C LEU A 36 1.83 -8.88 17.92
N GLY A 37 1.73 -7.82 17.09
CA GLY A 37 2.16 -6.47 17.40
C GLY A 37 3.66 -6.24 17.33
N GLU A 38 4.40 -7.18 16.71
CA GLU A 38 5.83 -7.05 16.51
C GLU A 38 6.15 -6.20 15.26
N PRO A 39 7.14 -5.30 15.34
CA PRO A 39 7.51 -4.46 14.21
C PRO A 39 8.07 -5.27 13.03
N VAL A 40 7.47 -5.08 11.86
CA VAL A 40 7.98 -5.56 10.58
C VAL A 40 8.61 -4.38 9.84
N LEU A 41 9.92 -4.39 9.73
CA LEU A 41 10.67 -3.27 9.17
C LEU A 41 10.74 -3.37 7.65
N ASN A 42 10.42 -2.27 6.98
CA ASN A 42 10.61 -2.11 5.54
C ASN A 42 11.67 -1.03 5.30
N PRO A 43 12.64 -1.23 4.41
CA PRO A 43 13.62 -0.21 4.08
C PRO A 43 12.93 1.03 3.48
N SER A 44 13.56 2.19 3.63
CA SER A 44 13.10 3.41 2.98
C SER A 44 13.07 3.23 1.46
N PRO A 45 12.03 3.71 0.78
CA PRO A 45 11.92 3.55 -0.66
C PRO A 45 13.01 4.31 -1.40
N SER A 46 13.46 3.77 -2.54
CA SER A 46 14.35 4.46 -3.47
C SER A 46 13.68 5.70 -4.08
N ALA A 47 14.49 6.64 -4.61
CA ALA A 47 13.96 7.81 -5.34
C ALA A 47 13.08 7.37 -6.53
N ARG A 48 13.51 6.33 -7.27
CA ARG A 48 12.73 5.73 -8.37
C ARG A 48 11.34 5.31 -7.89
N ARG A 49 11.27 4.61 -6.76
CA ARG A 49 10.00 4.16 -6.20
C ARG A 49 9.13 5.34 -5.78
N GLN A 50 9.69 6.36 -5.16
CA GLN A 50 8.93 7.56 -4.76
C GLN A 50 8.33 8.30 -5.96
N ILE A 51 9.05 8.39 -7.08
CA ILE A 51 8.52 8.99 -8.31
C ILE A 51 7.31 8.20 -8.81
N VAL A 52 7.43 6.87 -8.90
CA VAL A 52 6.31 6.02 -9.36
C VAL A 52 5.13 6.09 -8.38
N LEU A 53 5.37 6.11 -7.08
CA LEU A 53 4.31 6.26 -6.07
C LEU A 53 3.56 7.59 -6.23
N THR A 54 4.30 8.67 -6.48
CA THR A 54 3.71 9.99 -6.71
C THR A 54 2.86 10.00 -7.97
N ASP A 55 3.34 9.37 -9.04
CA ASP A 55 2.61 9.26 -10.31
C ASP A 55 1.31 8.46 -10.14
N VAL A 56 1.38 7.31 -9.49
CA VAL A 56 0.19 6.51 -9.12
C VAL A 56 -0.80 7.32 -8.29
N TYR A 57 -0.32 8.02 -7.26
CA TYR A 57 -1.17 8.85 -6.41
C TYR A 57 -1.86 9.96 -7.21
N CYS A 58 -1.14 10.67 -8.09
CA CYS A 58 -1.71 11.73 -8.92
C CYS A 58 -2.82 11.19 -9.82
N HIS A 59 -2.58 10.08 -10.52
CA HIS A 59 -3.60 9.45 -11.37
C HIS A 59 -4.84 9.02 -10.57
N LEU A 60 -4.67 8.47 -9.38
CA LEU A 60 -5.79 8.11 -8.51
C LEU A 60 -6.55 9.35 -8.03
N ALA A 61 -5.85 10.39 -7.59
CA ALA A 61 -6.48 11.64 -7.14
C ALA A 61 -7.24 12.35 -8.26
N GLU A 62 -6.71 12.36 -9.48
CA GLU A 62 -7.39 12.91 -10.65
C GLU A 62 -8.62 12.11 -11.03
N HIS A 63 -8.56 10.77 -10.99
CA HIS A 63 -9.67 9.91 -11.41
C HIS A 63 -10.76 9.77 -10.34
N MET A 64 -10.36 9.58 -9.08
CA MET A 64 -11.27 9.30 -7.97
C MET A 64 -11.67 10.55 -7.18
N GLY A 65 -11.05 11.69 -7.45
CA GLY A 65 -11.21 12.91 -6.68
C GLY A 65 -10.52 12.84 -5.31
N HIS A 66 -11.02 13.62 -4.35
CA HIS A 66 -10.50 13.63 -2.98
C HIS A 66 -10.70 12.27 -2.30
N GLY A 67 -9.83 11.97 -1.34
CA GLY A 67 -9.90 10.72 -0.57
C GLY A 67 -8.78 9.73 -0.86
N ALA A 68 -7.85 10.06 -1.79
CA ALA A 68 -6.60 9.32 -1.95
C ALA A 68 -5.54 9.81 -0.94
N ALA A 69 -4.75 8.89 -0.40
CA ALA A 69 -3.63 9.19 0.50
C ALA A 69 -2.49 8.19 0.33
N MET A 70 -1.26 8.63 0.64
CA MET A 70 -0.05 7.80 0.54
C MET A 70 0.39 7.33 1.93
N SER A 71 0.88 6.09 1.99
CA SER A 71 1.58 5.55 3.17
C SER A 71 0.76 5.65 4.48
N VAL A 72 -0.51 5.37 4.40
CA VAL A 72 -1.43 5.41 5.55
C VAL A 72 -1.41 4.08 6.28
N ALA A 73 -1.19 4.12 7.60
CA ALA A 73 -1.31 2.94 8.45
C ALA A 73 -2.77 2.49 8.56
N ILE A 74 -3.04 1.22 8.34
CA ILE A 74 -4.39 0.62 8.38
C ILE A 74 -4.41 -0.64 9.21
N SER A 75 -5.47 -0.88 9.97
CA SER A 75 -5.70 -2.12 10.69
C SER A 75 -6.29 -3.18 9.75
N THR A 76 -5.69 -4.37 9.74
CA THR A 76 -6.19 -5.53 9.00
C THR A 76 -6.64 -6.63 9.95
N ARG A 77 -7.48 -7.55 9.49
CA ARG A 77 -7.97 -8.65 10.32
C ARG A 77 -6.96 -9.81 10.48
N SER A 78 -6.08 -9.97 9.50
CA SER A 78 -5.25 -11.17 9.37
C SER A 78 -3.75 -10.90 9.48
N PHE A 79 -3.33 -9.64 9.64
CA PHE A 79 -1.90 -9.32 9.71
C PHE A 79 -1.55 -8.36 10.85
N GLY A 80 -2.44 -7.52 11.30
CA GLY A 80 -2.14 -6.45 12.23
C GLY A 80 -2.23 -5.08 11.57
N ILE A 81 -1.19 -4.25 11.63
CA ILE A 81 -1.16 -2.92 10.99
C ILE A 81 -0.25 -2.96 9.78
N ARG A 82 -0.84 -2.70 8.61
CA ARG A 82 -0.11 -2.54 7.34
C ARG A 82 -0.07 -1.09 6.90
N VAL A 83 0.89 -0.78 6.01
CA VAL A 83 1.03 0.52 5.38
C VAL A 83 1.06 0.35 3.86
N PRO A 84 -0.10 0.33 3.19
CA PRO A 84 -0.18 0.33 1.73
C PRO A 84 0.50 1.57 1.14
N ASP A 85 0.98 1.45 -0.08
CA ASP A 85 1.66 2.55 -0.76
C ASP A 85 0.71 3.71 -1.07
N VAL A 86 -0.46 3.41 -1.61
CA VAL A 86 -1.56 4.38 -1.81
C VAL A 86 -2.87 3.72 -1.40
N VAL A 87 -3.76 4.50 -0.81
CA VAL A 87 -5.12 4.08 -0.48
C VAL A 87 -6.12 5.10 -0.99
N TRP A 88 -7.34 4.64 -1.23
CA TRP A 88 -8.48 5.51 -1.48
C TRP A 88 -9.72 4.99 -0.76
N MET A 89 -10.50 5.91 -0.24
CA MET A 89 -11.85 5.68 0.24
C MET A 89 -12.67 6.97 0.17
N PRO A 90 -14.01 6.91 0.18
CA PRO A 90 -14.86 8.10 0.19
C PRO A 90 -14.59 9.03 1.37
N CYS A 91 -14.81 10.33 1.19
CA CYS A 91 -14.51 11.35 2.20
C CYS A 91 -15.25 11.14 3.53
N ASP A 92 -16.48 10.67 3.49
CA ASP A 92 -17.29 10.36 4.68
C ASP A 92 -16.64 9.27 5.56
N LYS A 93 -15.95 8.30 4.94
CA LYS A 93 -15.16 7.31 5.68
C LYS A 93 -13.93 7.94 6.36
N TRP A 94 -13.25 8.90 5.70
CA TRP A 94 -12.15 9.65 6.30
C TRP A 94 -12.57 10.47 7.51
N GLU A 95 -13.83 10.91 7.58
CA GLU A 95 -14.37 11.67 8.69
C GLU A 95 -14.88 10.79 9.84
N SER A 96 -14.95 9.47 9.65
CA SER A 96 -15.58 8.54 10.59
C SER A 96 -14.69 8.09 11.75
N PHE A 97 -13.40 8.45 11.77
CA PHE A 97 -12.44 8.02 12.80
C PHE A 97 -11.43 9.11 13.14
N ASP A 98 -10.69 8.91 14.23
CA ASP A 98 -9.59 9.78 14.64
C ASP A 98 -8.40 9.60 13.68
N ARG A 99 -8.07 10.67 12.95
CA ARG A 99 -7.04 10.68 11.90
C ARG A 99 -5.59 10.70 12.41
N ASP A 100 -5.39 10.90 13.71
CA ASP A 100 -4.06 10.81 14.34
C ASP A 100 -3.66 9.35 14.63
N ASN A 101 -4.59 8.41 14.44
CA ASN A 101 -4.39 6.98 14.62
C ASN A 101 -4.44 6.21 13.29
N PRO A 102 -3.92 4.96 13.24
CA PRO A 102 -4.15 4.08 12.11
C PRO A 102 -5.62 3.94 11.77
N VAL A 103 -5.95 3.91 10.48
CA VAL A 103 -7.31 3.68 10.00
C VAL A 103 -7.83 2.37 10.58
N PRO A 104 -8.99 2.36 11.27
CA PRO A 104 -9.47 1.20 12.00
C PRO A 104 -10.04 0.07 11.14
N PHE A 105 -9.98 0.21 9.84
CA PHE A 105 -10.46 -0.74 8.83
C PHE A 105 -9.63 -0.64 7.57
N VAL A 106 -9.85 -1.55 6.62
CA VAL A 106 -9.18 -1.50 5.32
C VAL A 106 -9.95 -0.57 4.37
N PRO A 107 -9.28 0.40 3.71
CA PRO A 107 -9.88 1.26 2.69
C PRO A 107 -10.47 0.48 1.51
N ASP A 108 -11.36 1.12 0.75
CA ASP A 108 -12.03 0.49 -0.41
C ASP A 108 -11.04 0.09 -1.51
N LEU A 109 -9.97 0.85 -1.68
CA LEU A 109 -8.89 0.60 -2.62
C LEU A 109 -7.55 0.67 -1.91
N CYS A 110 -6.72 -0.36 -2.09
CA CYS A 110 -5.31 -0.38 -1.68
C CYS A 110 -4.41 -0.60 -2.90
N VAL A 111 -3.28 0.07 -2.94
CA VAL A 111 -2.29 -0.06 -4.02
C VAL A 111 -0.93 -0.41 -3.46
N GLU A 112 -0.24 -1.36 -4.11
CA GLU A 112 1.15 -1.74 -3.84
C GLU A 112 1.99 -1.58 -5.10
N VAL A 113 3.16 -0.96 -4.95
CA VAL A 113 4.14 -0.78 -6.02
C VAL A 113 5.38 -1.61 -5.72
N LEU A 114 5.64 -2.61 -6.55
CA LEU A 114 6.68 -3.61 -6.39
C LEU A 114 7.90 -3.27 -7.26
N LEU A 115 8.67 -2.26 -6.88
CA LEU A 115 9.94 -1.95 -7.54
C LEU A 115 11.15 -2.51 -6.80
N ASP A 116 11.00 -2.77 -5.51
CA ASP A 116 12.05 -3.28 -4.64
C ASP A 116 11.81 -4.77 -4.38
N SER A 117 12.85 -5.59 -4.46
CA SER A 117 12.78 -7.06 -4.37
C SER A 117 12.15 -7.59 -3.09
N ASP A 118 12.24 -6.84 -2.00
CA ASP A 118 11.82 -7.29 -0.67
C ASP A 118 10.29 -7.41 -0.53
N ARG A 119 9.52 -6.71 -1.37
CA ARG A 119 8.05 -6.74 -1.31
C ARG A 119 7.42 -7.81 -2.21
N VAL A 120 8.14 -8.29 -3.20
CA VAL A 120 7.60 -9.29 -4.15
C VAL A 120 7.21 -10.59 -3.43
N GLN A 121 7.96 -10.97 -2.40
CA GLN A 121 7.72 -12.22 -1.65
C GLN A 121 6.49 -12.16 -0.72
N ASP A 122 6.03 -10.97 -0.32
CA ASP A 122 4.89 -10.81 0.61
C ASP A 122 3.60 -10.33 -0.08
N ILE A 123 3.63 -10.13 -1.41
CA ILE A 123 2.50 -9.49 -2.10
C ILE A 123 1.20 -10.28 -1.99
N ASP A 124 1.25 -11.59 -2.08
CA ASP A 124 0.05 -12.43 -1.98
C ASP A 124 -0.61 -12.32 -0.59
N ARG A 125 0.20 -12.25 0.48
CA ARG A 125 -0.29 -12.00 1.85
C ARG A 125 -0.89 -10.61 1.98
N ARG A 126 -0.30 -9.59 1.33
CA ARG A 126 -0.82 -8.22 1.32
C ARG A 126 -2.17 -8.16 0.64
N ILE A 127 -2.27 -8.67 -0.60
CA ILE A 127 -3.53 -8.75 -1.34
C ILE A 127 -4.61 -9.46 -0.50
N ALA A 128 -4.27 -10.63 0.05
CA ALA A 128 -5.20 -11.40 0.87
C ALA A 128 -5.66 -10.61 2.11
N SER A 129 -4.75 -9.95 2.83
CA SER A 129 -5.09 -9.19 4.04
C SER A 129 -6.00 -8.00 3.75
N TYR A 130 -5.80 -7.30 2.62
CA TYR A 130 -6.65 -6.18 2.22
C TYR A 130 -8.04 -6.65 1.80
N LEU A 131 -8.13 -7.67 0.95
CA LEU A 131 -9.41 -8.20 0.48
C LEU A 131 -10.22 -8.83 1.61
N GLN A 132 -9.60 -9.58 2.52
CA GLN A 132 -10.24 -10.12 3.72
C GLN A 132 -10.68 -9.02 4.69
N GLY A 133 -9.95 -7.90 4.72
CA GLY A 133 -10.25 -6.73 5.51
C GLY A 133 -11.40 -5.88 4.97
N GLY A 134 -11.85 -6.13 3.74
CA GLY A 134 -13.00 -5.47 3.11
C GLY A 134 -12.67 -4.54 1.96
N ALA A 135 -11.41 -4.51 1.47
CA ALA A 135 -11.11 -3.78 0.24
C ALA A 135 -11.96 -4.31 -0.93
N SER A 136 -12.51 -3.40 -1.70
CA SER A 136 -13.25 -3.72 -2.93
C SER A 136 -12.32 -4.10 -4.07
N GLU A 137 -11.12 -3.49 -4.08
CA GLU A 137 -10.08 -3.75 -5.06
C GLU A 137 -8.69 -3.54 -4.46
N VAL A 138 -7.72 -4.34 -4.90
CA VAL A 138 -6.30 -4.12 -4.70
C VAL A 138 -5.63 -3.96 -6.06
N ILE A 139 -4.85 -2.91 -6.24
CA ILE A 139 -4.03 -2.67 -7.43
C ILE A 139 -2.59 -3.02 -7.09
N VAL A 140 -1.94 -3.78 -7.97
CA VAL A 140 -0.52 -4.08 -7.88
C VAL A 140 0.18 -3.57 -9.14
N VAL A 141 1.18 -2.72 -8.96
CA VAL A 141 2.09 -2.30 -10.02
C VAL A 141 3.38 -3.10 -9.85
N ASN A 142 3.67 -4.01 -10.78
CA ASN A 142 4.86 -4.85 -10.67
C ASN A 142 6.12 -4.16 -11.23
N HIS A 143 7.28 -4.78 -11.02
CA HIS A 143 8.59 -4.24 -11.44
C HIS A 143 8.78 -4.07 -12.96
N PHE A 144 7.88 -4.65 -13.78
CA PHE A 144 7.81 -4.41 -15.22
C PHE A 144 6.82 -3.30 -15.62
N GLY A 145 6.21 -2.61 -14.66
CA GLY A 145 5.18 -1.60 -14.91
C GLY A 145 3.83 -2.14 -15.33
N ARG A 146 3.59 -3.44 -15.11
CA ARG A 146 2.26 -4.03 -15.36
C ARG A 146 1.35 -3.73 -14.17
N VAL A 147 0.17 -3.22 -14.48
CA VAL A 147 -0.88 -2.95 -13.51
C VAL A 147 -1.82 -4.15 -13.44
N GLU A 148 -2.03 -4.67 -12.25
CA GLU A 148 -2.89 -5.81 -11.96
C GLU A 148 -3.99 -5.41 -11.00
N PHE A 149 -5.21 -5.85 -11.29
CA PHE A 149 -6.39 -5.57 -10.47
C PHE A 149 -6.84 -6.86 -9.78
N TRP A 150 -7.03 -6.80 -8.47
CA TRP A 150 -7.40 -7.94 -7.65
C TRP A 150 -8.69 -7.66 -6.88
N GLY A 151 -9.56 -8.64 -6.82
CA GLY A 151 -10.78 -8.61 -6.03
C GLY A 151 -10.99 -9.92 -5.29
N ALA A 152 -12.07 -10.03 -4.51
CA ALA A 152 -12.35 -11.20 -3.67
C ALA A 152 -12.37 -12.55 -4.42
N ARG A 153 -12.58 -12.54 -5.75
CA ARG A 153 -12.58 -13.75 -6.60
C ARG A 153 -11.27 -13.97 -7.35
N GLY A 154 -10.22 -13.21 -7.03
CA GLY A 154 -8.91 -13.24 -7.70
C GLY A 154 -8.69 -12.08 -8.66
N ARG A 155 -7.74 -12.26 -9.57
CA ARG A 155 -7.33 -11.25 -10.55
C ARG A 155 -8.45 -10.89 -11.51
N ARG A 156 -8.59 -9.60 -11.82
CA ARG A 156 -9.58 -9.03 -12.73
C ARG A 156 -8.92 -8.49 -14.01
N PRO A 157 -9.62 -8.46 -15.14
CA PRO A 157 -9.09 -7.88 -16.38
C PRO A 157 -9.05 -6.36 -16.37
N ALA A 158 -9.83 -5.71 -15.52
CA ALA A 158 -9.94 -4.26 -15.40
C ALA A 158 -10.36 -3.86 -13.98
N SER A 159 -10.08 -2.58 -13.62
CA SER A 159 -10.53 -1.97 -12.38
C SER A 159 -12.06 -1.87 -12.31
N ILE A 160 -12.63 -2.16 -11.13
CA ILE A 160 -14.06 -1.91 -10.88
C ILE A 160 -14.38 -0.42 -10.72
N PHE A 161 -13.37 0.38 -10.42
CA PHE A 161 -13.47 1.83 -10.34
C PHE A 161 -13.17 2.53 -11.66
N GLY A 162 -12.91 1.76 -12.74
CA GLY A 162 -12.58 2.31 -14.07
C GLY A 162 -11.17 2.94 -14.14
N ILE A 163 -10.30 2.63 -13.17
CA ILE A 163 -8.96 3.21 -13.08
C ILE A 163 -8.07 2.68 -14.20
N THR A 164 -7.33 3.59 -14.83
CA THR A 164 -6.20 3.30 -15.71
C THR A 164 -4.97 4.04 -15.19
N LEU A 165 -3.81 3.39 -15.19
CA LEU A 165 -2.55 3.97 -14.73
C LEU A 165 -1.55 3.98 -15.90
N PRO A 166 -1.49 5.07 -16.70
CA PRO A 166 -0.55 5.23 -17.80
C PRO A 166 0.84 5.63 -17.27
N LEU A 167 1.52 4.71 -16.55
CA LEU A 167 2.79 4.95 -15.90
C LEU A 167 3.93 5.04 -16.90
N ASP A 168 4.89 5.95 -16.67
CA ASP A 168 6.07 6.10 -17.50
C ASP A 168 6.99 4.89 -17.38
N ARG A 169 7.17 4.19 -18.49
CA ARG A 169 7.93 2.93 -18.55
C ARG A 169 9.42 3.10 -18.23
N MET A 170 9.98 4.29 -18.32
CA MET A 170 11.40 4.53 -18.02
C MET A 170 11.80 4.16 -16.59
N TYR A 171 10.84 4.07 -15.68
CA TYR A 171 11.08 3.73 -14.27
C TYR A 171 11.00 2.24 -13.96
N PHE A 172 10.72 1.38 -14.97
CA PHE A 172 10.51 -0.06 -14.79
C PHE A 172 11.60 -0.90 -15.46
N ASP A 173 11.76 -2.13 -14.97
CA ASP A 173 12.73 -3.08 -15.52
C ASP A 173 12.32 -3.53 -16.93
N GLY A 174 13.30 -3.70 -17.82
CA GLY A 174 13.04 -4.09 -19.22
C GLY A 174 12.56 -2.95 -20.15
N SER A 175 12.55 -1.72 -19.67
CA SER A 175 12.42 -0.55 -20.54
C SER A 175 13.75 -0.33 -21.26
N ASP A 176 13.75 -0.48 -22.60
CA ASP A 176 14.88 -0.09 -23.43
C ASP A 176 15.12 1.44 -23.31
N VAL A 177 16.15 1.82 -22.58
CA VAL A 177 16.60 3.21 -22.41
C VAL A 177 16.99 3.85 -23.78
N SER A 178 17.09 3.04 -24.84
CA SER A 178 17.49 3.45 -26.18
C SER A 178 16.46 4.32 -26.90
N THR A 179 15.18 4.30 -26.51
CA THR A 179 14.12 5.01 -27.24
C THR A 179 13.79 6.39 -26.65
N ALA A 180 14.22 6.67 -25.41
CA ALA A 180 13.85 7.89 -24.69
C ALA A 180 14.73 9.12 -25.03
N LEU A 181 15.84 8.94 -25.73
CA LEU A 181 16.78 10.06 -26.07
C LEU A 181 16.48 10.78 -27.37
N SER A 182 15.45 10.39 -28.14
CA SER A 182 15.16 11.01 -29.44
C SER A 182 14.00 11.99 -29.46
N VAL A 183 13.43 12.37 -28.31
CA VAL A 183 12.32 13.35 -28.24
C VAL A 183 12.59 14.42 -27.19
N ARG A 184 13.72 15.09 -27.28
CA ARG A 184 13.89 16.45 -26.70
C ARG A 184 14.96 17.18 -27.47
N CYS A 185 14.57 17.80 -28.57
CA CYS A 185 15.14 19.03 -29.11
C CYS A 185 13.99 19.98 -29.37
#